data_7ec57e990e0d681fd6ce3f73967207a0
#
_entry.id   7ec57e990e0d681fd6ce3f73967207a0
#
_cell.length_a   1.000
_cell.length_b   1.000
_cell.length_c   1.000
_cell.angle_alpha   90.00
_cell.angle_beta   90.00
_cell.angle_gamma   90.00
#
_symmetry.space_group_name_H-M   'P 1'
#
loop_
_entity.id
_entity.type
_entity.pdbx_description
1 polymer ?
#
loop_
_entity_poly.entity_id
_entity_poly.type
_entity_poly.pdbx_seq_one_letter_code
_entity_poly.pdbx_strand_id
1 'polypeptide(L)'
;MIDRNADKIKISQTKGKYVAAADWKLAKYLRACPFNKDVKHEANPKTTPTFYELNFEADAKKKVQDDKAQTQAKALVYASDFETKRAYCIAKSIPTTDTHGAPISDAELEVNLVYKASQEPEDFQREFNSAEIWNAYYIRTAMERGFIYEQDGGRVLVDNVGTIVKSAPVGQSAIVALAKGAATNKPKDALAIDSLKDMIEGKQEKKTPVETTTTNEDVIFKALNYNLIEKSDDIFLFEGKNLGSSKTGLSKRLEQEGV
;
A
#
# COMPACT_ATOMS: atom_id res chain seq x y z
N MET A 1 -28.05 28.48 45.35
CA MET A 1 -29.44 28.68 44.94
C MET A 1 -29.47 28.64 43.41
N ILE A 2 -29.94 27.56 42.84
CA ILE A 2 -30.10 27.45 41.38
C ILE A 2 -31.45 28.08 41.06
N ASP A 3 -31.41 29.16 40.29
CA ASP A 3 -32.62 29.84 39.82
C ASP A 3 -33.44 28.87 38.95
N ARG A 4 -34.57 28.39 39.47
CA ARG A 4 -35.47 27.45 38.82
C ARG A 4 -36.32 28.08 37.72
N ASN A 5 -36.14 29.36 37.47
CA ASN A 5 -36.84 30.14 36.40
C ASN A 5 -35.93 30.42 35.18
N ALA A 6 -34.78 29.77 35.08
CA ALA A 6 -34.01 29.81 33.83
C ALA A 6 -34.91 29.28 32.69
N ASP A 7 -35.19 30.09 31.72
CA ASP A 7 -36.02 29.83 30.55
C ASP A 7 -35.75 28.43 30.00
N LYS A 8 -36.82 27.61 29.97
CA LYS A 8 -36.74 26.25 29.42
C LYS A 8 -36.38 26.33 27.95
N ILE A 9 -35.14 25.99 27.66
CA ILE A 9 -34.64 25.90 26.28
C ILE A 9 -35.43 24.77 25.62
N LYS A 10 -36.42 25.07 24.81
CA LYS A 10 -37.07 24.10 23.92
C LYS A 10 -36.15 23.87 22.73
N ILE A 11 -35.27 22.85 22.82
CA ILE A 11 -34.61 22.29 21.65
C ILE A 11 -35.67 21.49 20.90
N SER A 12 -36.24 22.08 19.85
CA SER A 12 -37.19 21.39 18.99
C SER A 12 -36.45 20.37 18.15
N GLN A 13 -36.68 19.07 18.36
CA GLN A 13 -36.17 17.96 17.59
C GLN A 13 -36.73 17.82 16.17
N THR A 14 -37.16 18.90 15.56
CA THR A 14 -37.61 18.84 14.16
C THR A 14 -36.44 18.94 13.23
N LYS A 15 -36.29 17.93 12.35
CA LYS A 15 -35.29 17.84 11.31
C LYS A 15 -34.93 19.20 10.70
N GLY A 16 -33.65 19.61 10.86
CA GLY A 16 -33.11 20.77 10.14
C GLY A 16 -33.42 22.16 10.72
N LYS A 17 -33.78 22.30 11.98
CA LYS A 17 -33.94 23.63 12.58
C LYS A 17 -32.67 24.09 13.29
N TYR A 18 -32.20 25.25 12.85
CA TYR A 18 -31.15 26.01 13.50
C TYR A 18 -31.71 26.71 14.74
N VAL A 19 -31.05 26.57 15.87
CA VAL A 19 -31.34 27.37 17.07
C VAL A 19 -30.27 28.44 17.18
N ALA A 20 -30.61 29.69 16.95
CA ALA A 20 -29.69 30.79 17.22
C ALA A 20 -29.60 30.95 18.75
N ALA A 21 -28.44 30.78 19.32
CA ALA A 21 -28.16 31.06 20.72
C ALA A 21 -28.00 32.57 20.86
N ALA A 22 -29.12 33.26 21.14
CA ALA A 22 -29.09 34.69 21.40
C ALA A 22 -28.41 35.03 22.76
N ASP A 23 -28.31 34.03 23.66
CA ASP A 23 -27.66 34.17 24.96
C ASP A 23 -26.29 33.51 24.98
N TRP A 24 -25.28 34.27 25.37
CA TRP A 24 -23.89 33.78 25.51
C TRP A 24 -23.75 32.64 26.55
N LYS A 25 -24.58 32.63 27.60
CA LYS A 25 -24.59 31.57 28.62
C LYS A 25 -25.08 30.26 28.04
N LEU A 26 -26.11 30.31 27.20
CA LEU A 26 -26.63 29.17 26.48
C LEU A 26 -25.58 28.63 25.49
N ALA A 27 -24.96 29.51 24.71
CA ALA A 27 -23.91 29.13 23.78
C ALA A 27 -22.74 28.44 24.50
N LYS A 28 -22.31 28.98 25.64
CA LYS A 28 -21.24 28.40 26.48
C LYS A 28 -21.63 27.01 27.02
N TYR A 29 -22.88 26.86 27.47
CA TYR A 29 -23.41 25.58 27.94
C TYR A 29 -23.46 24.53 26.81
N LEU A 30 -23.98 24.88 25.64
CA LEU A 30 -24.09 24.00 24.50
C LEU A 30 -22.69 23.58 23.99
N ARG A 31 -21.72 24.50 24.00
CA ARG A 31 -20.33 24.14 23.62
C ARG A 31 -19.69 23.13 24.57
N ALA A 32 -20.04 23.15 25.85
CA ALA A 32 -19.50 22.21 26.85
C ALA A 32 -20.37 20.94 27.01
N CYS A 33 -21.51 20.87 26.32
CA CYS A 33 -22.48 19.79 26.50
C CYS A 33 -21.95 18.46 25.91
N PRO A 34 -22.10 17.34 26.65
CA PRO A 34 -21.63 16.02 26.18
C PRO A 34 -22.29 15.53 24.89
N PHE A 35 -23.43 16.06 24.52
CA PHE A 35 -24.15 15.71 23.29
C PHE A 35 -23.76 16.56 22.08
N ASN A 36 -22.79 17.47 22.25
CA ASN A 36 -22.22 18.24 21.17
C ASN A 36 -21.16 17.39 20.45
N LYS A 37 -21.32 17.22 19.13
CA LYS A 37 -20.36 16.46 18.28
C LYS A 37 -18.94 17.04 18.32
N ASP A 38 -18.83 18.35 18.51
CA ASP A 38 -17.55 19.06 18.46
C ASP A 38 -16.75 18.95 19.76
N VAL A 39 -17.35 18.39 20.83
CA VAL A 39 -16.67 18.15 22.10
C VAL A 39 -16.03 16.76 22.08
N LYS A 40 -14.70 16.72 22.13
CA LYS A 40 -13.96 15.46 22.28
C LYS A 40 -14.11 14.94 23.71
N HIS A 41 -14.96 13.93 23.89
CA HIS A 41 -15.12 13.26 25.18
C HIS A 41 -14.15 12.09 25.31
N GLU A 42 -13.03 12.29 25.98
CA GLU A 42 -12.15 11.19 26.38
C GLU A 42 -12.78 10.28 27.44
N ALA A 43 -13.72 10.83 28.24
CA ALA A 43 -14.30 10.15 29.40
C ALA A 43 -15.57 9.32 29.12
N ASN A 44 -16.28 9.50 28.01
CA ASN A 44 -17.50 8.76 27.72
C ASN A 44 -17.77 8.54 26.22
N PRO A 45 -17.13 7.50 25.60
CA PRO A 45 -17.28 7.23 24.17
C PRO A 45 -18.66 6.70 23.75
N LYS A 46 -19.58 6.48 24.70
CA LYS A 46 -20.92 5.92 24.43
C LYS A 46 -22.01 6.99 24.20
N THR A 47 -21.68 8.27 24.33
CA THR A 47 -22.68 9.34 24.16
C THR A 47 -22.87 9.60 22.66
N THR A 48 -24.04 9.30 22.13
CA THR A 48 -24.39 9.62 20.73
C THR A 48 -24.62 11.13 20.59
N PRO A 49 -23.85 11.83 19.74
CA PRO A 49 -24.02 13.27 19.52
C PRO A 49 -25.40 13.55 18.92
N THR A 50 -26.08 14.57 19.44
CA THR A 50 -27.42 14.97 18.99
C THR A 50 -27.46 16.33 18.29
N PHE A 51 -26.43 17.14 18.46
CA PHE A 51 -26.27 18.44 17.82
C PHE A 51 -24.79 18.81 17.59
N TYR A 52 -24.57 19.84 16.79
CA TYR A 52 -23.24 20.41 16.51
C TYR A 52 -23.36 21.94 16.38
N GLU A 53 -22.24 22.65 16.57
CA GLU A 53 -22.17 24.09 16.37
C GLU A 53 -22.02 24.42 14.87
N LEU A 54 -22.93 25.21 14.33
CA LEU A 54 -22.81 25.75 12.99
C LEU A 54 -21.89 26.95 13.00
N ASN A 55 -20.70 26.77 12.45
CA ASN A 55 -19.77 27.86 12.22
C ASN A 55 -19.70 28.12 10.71
N PHE A 56 -20.59 28.98 10.21
CA PHE A 56 -20.68 29.30 8.78
C PHE A 56 -19.34 29.78 8.18
N GLU A 57 -18.55 30.51 8.98
CA GLU A 57 -17.25 31.00 8.51
C GLU A 57 -16.24 29.85 8.41
N ALA A 58 -16.18 28.97 9.43
CA ALA A 58 -15.32 27.80 9.39
C ALA A 58 -15.73 26.82 8.28
N ASP A 59 -17.04 26.61 8.11
CA ASP A 59 -17.58 25.76 7.04
C ASP A 59 -17.28 26.33 5.65
N ALA A 60 -17.42 27.66 5.50
CA ALA A 60 -17.05 28.33 4.25
C ALA A 60 -15.54 28.22 3.97
N LYS A 61 -14.70 28.46 4.97
CA LYS A 61 -13.24 28.29 4.84
C LYS A 61 -12.87 26.87 4.45
N LYS A 62 -13.50 25.88 5.10
CA LYS A 62 -13.27 24.47 4.78
C LYS A 62 -13.68 24.14 3.33
N LYS A 63 -14.86 24.58 2.90
CA LYS A 63 -15.30 24.39 1.50
C LYS A 63 -14.33 25.00 0.49
N VAL A 64 -13.83 26.22 0.75
CA VAL A 64 -12.83 26.86 -0.11
C VAL A 64 -11.52 26.07 -0.12
N GLN A 65 -11.11 25.53 1.02
CA GLN A 65 -9.91 24.70 1.11
C GLN A 65 -10.08 23.39 0.34
N ASP A 66 -11.21 22.70 0.52
CA ASP A 66 -11.55 21.46 -0.19
C ASP A 66 -11.60 21.69 -1.72
N ASP A 67 -12.21 22.79 -2.16
CA ASP A 67 -12.28 23.16 -3.58
C ASP A 67 -10.90 23.48 -4.17
N LYS A 68 -10.06 24.20 -3.42
CA LYS A 68 -8.65 24.42 -3.81
C LYS A 68 -7.89 23.11 -3.94
N ALA A 69 -8.02 22.20 -2.97
CA ALA A 69 -7.35 20.91 -3.00
C ALA A 69 -7.79 20.08 -4.21
N GLN A 70 -9.11 20.05 -4.51
CA GLN A 70 -9.63 19.38 -5.71
C GLN A 70 -9.11 20.01 -7.01
N THR A 71 -9.09 21.33 -7.07
CA THR A 71 -8.59 22.06 -8.26
C THR A 71 -7.11 21.75 -8.50
N GLN A 72 -6.30 21.75 -7.45
CA GLN A 72 -4.88 21.41 -7.55
C GLN A 72 -4.67 19.94 -7.96
N ALA A 73 -5.42 19.01 -7.39
CA ALA A 73 -5.35 17.60 -7.77
C ALA A 73 -5.71 17.37 -9.24
N LYS A 74 -6.77 18.03 -9.76
CA LYS A 74 -7.15 17.96 -11.16
C LYS A 74 -6.08 18.60 -12.07
N ALA A 75 -5.50 19.71 -11.65
CA ALA A 75 -4.44 20.38 -12.41
C ALA A 75 -3.21 19.47 -12.60
N LEU A 76 -2.86 18.65 -11.60
CA LEU A 76 -1.79 17.64 -11.72
C LEU A 76 -2.09 16.62 -12.82
N VAL A 77 -3.34 16.17 -12.94
CA VAL A 77 -3.75 15.22 -14.00
C VAL A 77 -3.57 15.87 -15.38
N TYR A 78 -4.07 17.08 -15.57
CA TYR A 78 -4.00 17.78 -16.87
C TYR A 78 -2.58 18.16 -17.27
N ALA A 79 -1.70 18.45 -16.29
CA ALA A 79 -0.31 18.82 -16.56
C ALA A 79 0.61 17.61 -16.82
N SER A 80 0.13 16.39 -16.56
CA SER A 80 0.95 15.19 -16.65
C SER A 80 0.91 14.56 -18.03
N ASP A 81 1.99 13.89 -18.40
CA ASP A 81 2.07 13.11 -19.61
C ASP A 81 1.28 11.79 -19.52
N PHE A 82 1.10 11.15 -20.65
CA PHE A 82 0.37 9.88 -20.76
C PHE A 82 1.00 8.77 -19.92
N GLU A 83 2.35 8.70 -19.88
CA GLU A 83 3.05 7.65 -19.12
C GLU A 83 2.82 7.78 -17.63
N THR A 84 2.89 8.99 -17.08
CA THR A 84 2.61 9.26 -15.66
C THR A 84 1.17 8.91 -15.29
N LYS A 85 0.20 9.27 -16.13
CA LYS A 85 -1.21 8.89 -15.96
C LYS A 85 -1.40 7.38 -15.95
N ARG A 86 -0.82 6.70 -16.92
CA ARG A 86 -0.86 5.25 -17.05
C ARG A 86 -0.18 4.55 -15.87
N ALA A 87 1.00 5.04 -15.46
CA ALA A 87 1.73 4.49 -14.33
C ALA A 87 0.92 4.55 -13.04
N TYR A 88 0.24 5.67 -12.78
CA TYR A 88 -0.64 5.79 -11.62
C TYR A 88 -1.83 4.80 -11.70
N CYS A 89 -2.48 4.71 -12.87
CA CYS A 89 -3.59 3.79 -13.07
C CYS A 89 -3.17 2.33 -12.82
N ILE A 90 -2.06 1.88 -13.40
CA ILE A 90 -1.52 0.54 -13.20
C ILE A 90 -1.16 0.32 -11.72
N ALA A 91 -0.46 1.26 -11.09
CA ALA A 91 -0.06 1.18 -9.69
C ALA A 91 -1.26 1.05 -8.74
N LYS A 92 -2.38 1.70 -9.05
CA LYS A 92 -3.63 1.69 -8.24
C LYS A 92 -4.66 0.67 -8.72
N SER A 93 -4.33 -0.19 -9.69
CA SER A 93 -5.26 -1.17 -10.30
C SER A 93 -6.50 -0.51 -10.91
N ILE A 94 -6.38 0.70 -11.41
CA ILE A 94 -7.40 1.34 -12.23
C ILE A 94 -7.28 0.76 -13.64
N PRO A 95 -8.38 0.33 -14.28
CA PRO A 95 -8.32 -0.25 -15.61
C PRO A 95 -7.64 0.67 -16.63
N THR A 96 -6.69 0.13 -17.39
CA THR A 96 -5.99 0.80 -18.49
C THR A 96 -6.31 0.19 -19.84
N THR A 97 -7.19 -0.80 -19.85
CA THR A 97 -7.74 -1.46 -21.02
C THR A 97 -9.26 -1.46 -20.96
N ASP A 98 -9.90 -1.43 -22.10
CA ASP A 98 -11.35 -1.56 -22.22
C ASP A 98 -11.83 -3.02 -21.98
N THR A 99 -13.13 -3.25 -22.12
CA THR A 99 -13.74 -4.58 -21.96
C THR A 99 -13.29 -5.59 -23.03
N HIS A 100 -12.66 -5.13 -24.11
CA HIS A 100 -12.12 -5.95 -25.20
C HIS A 100 -10.60 -6.14 -25.10
N GLY A 101 -9.96 -5.60 -24.05
CA GLY A 101 -8.52 -5.68 -23.83
C GLY A 101 -7.71 -4.65 -24.63
N ALA A 102 -8.36 -3.72 -25.38
CA ALA A 102 -7.66 -2.64 -26.04
C ALA A 102 -7.25 -1.53 -25.05
N PRO A 103 -6.07 -0.90 -25.24
CA PRO A 103 -5.65 0.22 -24.39
C PRO A 103 -6.66 1.37 -24.47
N ILE A 104 -7.06 1.91 -23.32
CA ILE A 104 -7.92 3.10 -23.25
C ILE A 104 -7.14 4.35 -23.66
N SER A 105 -7.85 5.35 -24.19
CA SER A 105 -7.26 6.62 -24.64
C SER A 105 -6.78 7.47 -23.47
N ASP A 106 -5.90 8.46 -23.77
CA ASP A 106 -5.44 9.44 -22.78
C ASP A 106 -6.62 10.21 -22.16
N ALA A 107 -7.62 10.57 -22.96
CA ALA A 107 -8.81 11.26 -22.49
C ALA A 107 -9.64 10.41 -21.51
N GLU A 108 -9.74 9.11 -21.72
CA GLU A 108 -10.43 8.20 -20.81
C GLU A 108 -9.64 8.00 -19.50
N LEU A 109 -8.29 7.93 -19.58
CA LEU A 109 -7.44 7.93 -18.38
C LEU A 109 -7.63 9.22 -17.59
N GLU A 110 -7.67 10.36 -18.25
CA GLU A 110 -7.93 11.66 -17.60
C GLU A 110 -9.25 11.67 -16.86
N VAL A 111 -10.34 11.20 -17.46
CA VAL A 111 -11.65 11.13 -16.81
C VAL A 111 -11.59 10.31 -15.54
N ASN A 112 -10.99 9.11 -15.59
CA ASN A 112 -10.85 8.23 -14.43
C ASN A 112 -10.00 8.88 -13.32
N LEU A 113 -8.90 9.54 -13.69
CA LEU A 113 -8.00 10.19 -12.74
C LEU A 113 -8.61 11.46 -12.15
N VAL A 114 -9.32 12.28 -12.94
CA VAL A 114 -10.05 13.46 -12.46
C VAL A 114 -11.14 13.07 -11.46
N TYR A 115 -11.83 11.96 -11.70
CA TYR A 115 -12.79 11.42 -10.76
C TYR A 115 -12.10 11.03 -9.44
N LYS A 116 -10.99 10.28 -9.47
CA LYS A 116 -10.21 9.90 -8.30
C LYS A 116 -9.65 11.11 -7.55
N ALA A 117 -9.08 12.07 -8.27
CA ALA A 117 -8.56 13.33 -7.73
C ALA A 117 -9.63 14.17 -7.03
N SER A 118 -10.90 14.08 -7.49
CA SER A 118 -12.02 14.78 -6.86
C SER A 118 -12.49 14.12 -5.57
N GLN A 119 -12.34 12.81 -5.45
CA GLN A 119 -12.78 12.05 -4.28
C GLN A 119 -11.81 12.17 -3.10
N GLU A 120 -10.52 12.07 -3.36
CA GLU A 120 -9.45 12.03 -2.36
C GLU A 120 -8.31 13.00 -2.77
N PRO A 121 -8.57 14.33 -2.80
CA PRO A 121 -7.65 15.27 -3.43
C PRO A 121 -6.29 15.38 -2.72
N GLU A 122 -6.24 15.33 -1.39
CA GLU A 122 -5.01 15.43 -0.62
C GLU A 122 -4.15 14.17 -0.77
N ASP A 123 -4.77 12.99 -0.69
CA ASP A 123 -4.07 11.71 -0.88
C ASP A 123 -3.58 11.58 -2.32
N PHE A 124 -4.42 11.98 -3.28
CA PHE A 124 -4.04 11.98 -4.69
C PHE A 124 -2.82 12.88 -4.95
N GLN A 125 -2.80 14.11 -4.44
CA GLN A 125 -1.67 15.02 -4.61
C GLN A 125 -0.37 14.47 -4.01
N ARG A 126 -0.46 13.82 -2.84
CA ARG A 126 0.69 13.22 -2.16
C ARG A 126 1.27 12.05 -2.93
N GLU A 127 0.41 11.22 -3.50
CA GLU A 127 0.80 9.95 -4.12
C GLU A 127 1.11 10.09 -5.60
N PHE A 128 0.36 10.93 -6.31
CA PHE A 128 0.49 11.09 -7.75
C PHE A 128 1.92 11.48 -8.13
N ASN A 129 2.53 10.71 -9.05
CA ASN A 129 3.93 10.84 -9.46
C ASN A 129 4.97 10.63 -8.34
N SER A 130 4.61 9.98 -7.23
CA SER A 130 5.56 9.62 -6.18
C SER A 130 6.44 8.44 -6.58
N ALA A 131 7.62 8.33 -5.96
CA ALA A 131 8.50 7.18 -6.16
C ALA A 131 7.82 5.84 -5.82
N GLU A 132 6.92 5.83 -4.83
CA GLU A 132 6.15 4.65 -4.45
C GLU A 132 5.23 4.19 -5.59
N ILE A 133 4.55 5.13 -6.27
CA ILE A 133 3.70 4.84 -7.42
C ILE A 133 4.51 4.27 -8.58
N TRP A 134 5.64 4.88 -8.91
CA TRP A 134 6.51 4.37 -9.97
C TRP A 134 7.05 2.97 -9.66
N ASN A 135 7.45 2.72 -8.42
CA ASN A 135 7.89 1.39 -8.01
C ASN A 135 6.74 0.36 -8.12
N ALA A 136 5.52 0.71 -7.67
CA ALA A 136 4.36 -0.15 -7.82
C ALA A 136 4.00 -0.42 -9.30
N TYR A 137 4.15 0.58 -10.16
CA TYR A 137 4.00 0.44 -11.62
C TYR A 137 4.98 -0.60 -12.19
N TYR A 138 6.28 -0.51 -11.85
CA TYR A 138 7.27 -1.48 -12.33
C TYR A 138 6.97 -2.89 -11.82
N ILE A 139 6.58 -3.06 -10.56
CA ILE A 139 6.21 -4.35 -10.00
C ILE A 139 5.03 -4.96 -10.78
N ARG A 140 3.95 -4.20 -10.98
CA ARG A 140 2.75 -4.68 -11.68
C ARG A 140 3.02 -4.96 -13.16
N THR A 141 3.79 -4.12 -13.83
CA THR A 141 4.20 -4.36 -15.22
C THR A 141 5.07 -5.62 -15.32
N ALA A 142 5.94 -5.88 -14.35
CA ALA A 142 6.72 -7.12 -14.30
C ALA A 142 5.83 -8.35 -14.09
N MET A 143 4.75 -8.22 -13.29
CA MET A 143 3.75 -9.27 -13.12
C MET A 143 2.96 -9.52 -14.40
N GLU A 144 2.49 -8.48 -15.08
CA GLU A 144 1.78 -8.59 -16.37
C GLU A 144 2.65 -9.28 -17.44
N ARG A 145 3.97 -9.07 -17.41
CA ARG A 145 4.93 -9.72 -18.32
C ARG A 145 5.40 -11.11 -17.84
N GLY A 146 4.93 -11.59 -16.69
CA GLY A 146 5.25 -12.91 -16.16
C GLY A 146 6.67 -13.03 -15.60
N PHE A 147 7.33 -11.93 -15.23
CA PHE A 147 8.65 -11.98 -14.59
C PHE A 147 8.57 -12.31 -13.11
N ILE A 148 7.48 -11.89 -12.46
CA ILE A 148 7.20 -12.16 -11.05
C ILE A 148 5.71 -12.50 -10.86
N TYR A 149 5.40 -13.19 -9.76
CA TYR A 149 4.06 -13.66 -9.44
C TYR A 149 3.75 -13.44 -7.97
N GLU A 150 2.47 -13.22 -7.67
CA GLU A 150 1.97 -13.20 -6.30
C GLU A 150 1.66 -14.61 -5.81
N GLN A 151 2.06 -14.89 -4.57
CA GLN A 151 1.71 -16.10 -3.82
C GLN A 151 1.17 -15.75 -2.45
N ASP A 152 0.58 -16.72 -1.77
CA ASP A 152 0.06 -16.60 -0.39
C ASP A 152 -0.88 -15.39 -0.22
N GLY A 153 -1.85 -15.25 -1.14
CA GLY A 153 -2.84 -14.16 -1.10
C GLY A 153 -2.23 -12.77 -1.24
N GLY A 154 -1.16 -12.62 -2.04
CA GLY A 154 -0.50 -11.33 -2.29
C GLY A 154 0.54 -10.93 -1.24
N ARG A 155 0.87 -11.84 -0.31
CA ARG A 155 1.87 -11.60 0.74
C ARG A 155 3.30 -11.87 0.30
N VAL A 156 3.48 -12.66 -0.72
CA VAL A 156 4.80 -13.06 -1.22
C VAL A 156 4.86 -12.78 -2.71
N LEU A 157 5.94 -12.13 -3.14
CA LEU A 157 6.32 -11.99 -4.55
C LEU A 157 7.45 -12.95 -4.83
N VAL A 158 7.30 -13.76 -5.88
CA VAL A 158 8.33 -14.68 -6.35
C VAL A 158 8.68 -14.40 -7.82
N ASP A 159 9.90 -14.69 -8.20
CA ASP A 159 10.31 -14.64 -9.60
C ASP A 159 9.84 -15.89 -10.37
N ASN A 160 10.16 -15.96 -11.66
CA ASN A 160 9.79 -17.07 -12.54
C ASN A 160 10.50 -18.40 -12.22
N VAL A 161 11.54 -18.39 -11.36
CA VAL A 161 12.25 -19.57 -10.85
C VAL A 161 11.82 -19.95 -9.43
N GLY A 162 10.86 -19.22 -8.83
CA GLY A 162 10.35 -19.49 -7.49
C GLY A 162 11.14 -18.84 -6.35
N THR A 163 12.11 -17.96 -6.65
CA THR A 163 12.87 -17.24 -5.62
C THR A 163 12.02 -16.13 -5.03
N ILE A 164 12.00 -15.99 -3.71
CA ILE A 164 11.26 -14.94 -3.01
C ILE A 164 11.93 -13.59 -3.26
N VAL A 165 11.25 -12.72 -3.99
CA VAL A 165 11.64 -11.32 -4.21
C VAL A 165 11.28 -10.48 -2.98
N LYS A 166 10.06 -10.65 -2.44
CA LYS A 166 9.58 -9.93 -1.26
C LYS A 166 8.55 -10.74 -0.51
N SER A 167 8.61 -10.67 0.82
CA SER A 167 7.53 -11.12 1.70
C SER A 167 7.04 -9.97 2.59
N ALA A 168 5.75 -9.97 2.89
CA ALA A 168 5.11 -8.98 3.73
C ALA A 168 4.45 -9.65 4.95
N PRO A 169 4.30 -8.94 6.08
CA PRO A 169 3.54 -9.41 7.22
C PRO A 169 2.07 -9.72 6.89
N VAL A 170 1.42 -10.47 7.76
CA VAL A 170 -0.02 -10.76 7.62
C VAL A 170 -0.82 -9.46 7.53
N GLY A 171 -1.73 -9.38 6.54
CA GLY A 171 -2.56 -8.20 6.30
C GLY A 171 -1.90 -7.09 5.46
N GLN A 172 -0.67 -7.31 4.96
CA GLN A 172 -0.01 -6.36 4.06
C GLN A 172 0.29 -7.00 2.70
N SER A 173 0.16 -6.22 1.63
CA SER A 173 0.55 -6.64 0.29
C SER A 173 2.07 -6.54 0.11
N ALA A 174 2.66 -7.57 -0.50
CA ALA A 174 4.09 -7.57 -0.83
C ALA A 174 4.44 -6.51 -1.88
N ILE A 175 3.52 -6.18 -2.80
CA ILE A 175 3.69 -5.08 -3.77
C ILE A 175 3.88 -3.76 -3.03
N VAL A 176 2.97 -3.44 -2.10
CA VAL A 176 3.04 -2.19 -1.33
C VAL A 176 4.30 -2.15 -0.46
N ALA A 177 4.63 -3.27 0.18
CA ALA A 177 5.82 -3.38 1.03
C ALA A 177 7.13 -3.18 0.23
N LEU A 178 7.21 -3.75 -0.99
CA LEU A 178 8.37 -3.60 -1.87
C LEU A 178 8.46 -2.16 -2.42
N ALA A 179 7.35 -1.63 -2.95
CA ALA A 179 7.30 -0.28 -3.51
C ALA A 179 7.69 0.79 -2.48
N LYS A 180 7.13 0.71 -1.27
CA LYS A 180 7.44 1.61 -0.16
C LYS A 180 8.87 1.42 0.36
N GLY A 181 9.34 0.18 0.45
CA GLY A 181 10.70 -0.13 0.86
C GLY A 181 11.73 0.48 -0.07
N ALA A 182 11.53 0.36 -1.39
CA ALA A 182 12.40 0.96 -2.39
C ALA A 182 12.30 2.50 -2.39
N ALA A 183 11.10 3.08 -2.24
CA ALA A 183 10.91 4.53 -2.12
C ALA A 183 11.61 5.12 -0.89
N THR A 184 11.78 4.33 0.17
CA THR A 184 12.55 4.71 1.38
C THR A 184 14.02 4.30 1.33
N ASN A 185 14.54 3.96 0.14
CA ASN A 185 15.93 3.57 -0.12
C ASN A 185 16.44 2.39 0.73
N LYS A 186 15.57 1.40 1.02
CA LYS A 186 16.05 0.13 1.58
C LYS A 186 16.86 -0.62 0.50
N PRO A 187 18.15 -0.93 0.72
CA PRO A 187 19.03 -1.37 -0.34
C PRO A 187 18.54 -2.61 -1.10
N LYS A 188 18.01 -3.60 -0.40
CA LYS A 188 17.47 -4.82 -1.02
C LYS A 188 16.24 -4.54 -1.90
N ASP A 189 15.36 -3.68 -1.42
CA ASP A 189 14.12 -3.35 -2.13
C ASP A 189 14.41 -2.47 -3.35
N ALA A 190 15.35 -1.53 -3.24
CA ALA A 190 15.79 -0.68 -4.35
C ALA A 190 16.45 -1.53 -5.47
N LEU A 191 17.37 -2.43 -5.10
CA LEU A 191 17.99 -3.35 -6.05
C LEU A 191 16.98 -4.26 -6.76
N ALA A 192 15.95 -4.73 -6.04
CA ALA A 192 14.89 -5.53 -6.64
C ALA A 192 14.11 -4.72 -7.69
N ILE A 193 13.76 -3.47 -7.39
CA ILE A 193 13.06 -2.60 -8.35
C ILE A 193 13.95 -2.29 -9.56
N ASP A 194 15.22 -1.99 -9.36
CA ASP A 194 16.14 -1.71 -10.47
C ASP A 194 16.30 -2.94 -11.37
N SER A 195 16.39 -4.13 -10.79
CA SER A 195 16.40 -5.39 -11.56
C SER A 195 15.11 -5.58 -12.37
N LEU A 196 13.92 -5.25 -11.80
CA LEU A 196 12.66 -5.32 -12.53
C LEU A 196 12.59 -4.29 -13.67
N LYS A 197 13.10 -3.08 -13.48
CA LYS A 197 13.20 -2.06 -14.55
C LYS A 197 14.04 -2.58 -15.71
N ASP A 198 15.24 -3.12 -15.42
CA ASP A 198 16.13 -3.67 -16.43
C ASP A 198 15.47 -4.82 -17.21
N MET A 199 14.71 -5.68 -16.54
CA MET A 199 13.93 -6.73 -17.20
C MET A 199 12.84 -6.17 -18.11
N ILE A 200 12.10 -5.15 -17.64
CA ILE A 200 11.02 -4.50 -18.38
C ILE A 200 11.56 -3.76 -19.61
N GLU A 201 12.69 -3.06 -19.48
CA GLU A 201 13.31 -2.29 -20.55
C GLU A 201 14.12 -3.16 -21.54
N GLY A 202 14.23 -4.46 -21.27
CA GLY A 202 15.01 -5.38 -22.12
C GLY A 202 16.51 -5.11 -22.08
N LYS A 203 16.98 -4.33 -21.10
CA LYS A 203 18.38 -4.02 -20.86
C LYS A 203 19.14 -5.15 -20.14
N GLN A 204 18.51 -6.31 -19.92
CA GLN A 204 19.29 -7.46 -19.53
C GLN A 204 20.24 -7.80 -20.67
N GLU A 205 21.45 -7.30 -20.57
CA GLU A 205 22.57 -8.07 -21.07
C GLU A 205 22.28 -9.53 -20.66
N LYS A 206 22.30 -10.46 -21.64
CA LYS A 206 22.40 -11.88 -21.32
C LYS A 206 23.49 -11.96 -20.27
N LYS A 207 23.11 -11.96 -18.99
CA LYS A 207 23.99 -12.51 -17.98
C LYS A 207 24.21 -13.92 -18.50
N THR A 208 25.28 -14.11 -19.19
CA THR A 208 25.96 -15.42 -19.27
C THR A 208 25.72 -16.02 -17.89
N PRO A 209 25.23 -17.27 -17.78
CA PRO A 209 25.12 -17.88 -16.48
C PRO A 209 26.47 -17.56 -15.84
N VAL A 210 26.49 -16.67 -14.87
CA VAL A 210 27.58 -16.63 -13.92
C VAL A 210 27.49 -18.05 -13.43
N GLU A 211 28.49 -18.85 -13.79
CA GLU A 211 28.77 -20.07 -13.05
C GLU A 211 28.77 -19.58 -11.60
N THR A 212 27.61 -19.68 -11.01
CA THR A 212 27.46 -19.58 -9.58
C THR A 212 28.32 -20.74 -9.15
N THR A 213 29.53 -20.43 -8.72
CA THR A 213 30.28 -21.34 -7.86
C THR A 213 29.35 -21.52 -6.69
N THR A 214 28.45 -22.50 -6.85
CA THR A 214 27.50 -22.91 -5.82
C THR A 214 28.39 -23.29 -4.68
N THR A 215 28.50 -22.46 -3.66
CA THR A 215 29.33 -22.79 -2.53
C THR A 215 28.73 -24.04 -1.93
N ASN A 216 29.54 -24.92 -1.44
CA ASN A 216 29.09 -26.17 -0.79
C ASN A 216 28.01 -25.90 0.27
N GLU A 217 27.99 -24.70 0.83
CA GLU A 217 26.96 -24.24 1.79
C GLU A 217 25.59 -24.01 1.14
N ASP A 218 25.55 -23.49 -0.09
CA ASP A 218 24.26 -23.23 -0.79
C ASP A 218 23.58 -24.54 -1.21
N VAL A 219 24.37 -25.56 -1.60
CA VAL A 219 23.86 -26.90 -1.95
C VAL A 219 23.26 -27.56 -0.71
N ILE A 220 23.95 -27.52 0.42
CA ILE A 220 23.50 -28.10 1.67
C ILE A 220 22.24 -27.38 2.19
N PHE A 221 22.22 -26.04 2.12
CA PHE A 221 21.07 -25.23 2.55
C PHE A 221 19.83 -25.53 1.71
N LYS A 222 19.97 -25.66 0.39
CA LYS A 222 18.89 -26.08 -0.49
C LYS A 222 18.40 -27.48 -0.16
N ALA A 223 19.31 -28.45 -0.02
CA ALA A 223 18.95 -29.83 0.28
C ALA A 223 18.21 -29.98 1.63
N LEU A 224 18.57 -29.21 2.64
CA LEU A 224 17.84 -29.15 3.91
C LEU A 224 16.44 -28.50 3.75
N ASN A 225 16.34 -27.40 3.01
CA ASN A 225 15.06 -26.70 2.80
C ASN A 225 14.04 -27.52 1.99
N TYR A 226 14.54 -28.37 1.07
CA TYR A 226 13.67 -29.26 0.29
C TYR A 226 13.44 -30.62 0.99
N ASN A 227 13.87 -30.76 2.25
CA ASN A 227 13.80 -32.02 3.01
C ASN A 227 14.44 -33.22 2.28
N LEU A 228 15.43 -32.96 1.42
CA LEU A 228 16.17 -33.99 0.73
C LEU A 228 17.21 -34.68 1.65
N ILE A 229 17.68 -33.96 2.66
CA ILE A 229 18.56 -34.48 3.70
C ILE A 229 18.03 -34.09 5.08
N GLU A 230 18.25 -34.93 6.05
CA GLU A 230 17.95 -34.69 7.44
C GLU A 230 19.24 -34.42 8.23
N LYS A 231 19.17 -33.47 9.15
CA LYS A 231 20.26 -33.22 10.09
C LYS A 231 19.87 -33.81 11.45
N SER A 232 20.63 -34.81 11.90
CA SER A 232 20.50 -35.36 13.24
C SER A 232 21.81 -35.15 13.98
N ASP A 233 21.79 -34.33 15.04
CA ASP A 233 22.96 -33.84 15.77
C ASP A 233 24.02 -33.23 14.82
N ASP A 234 25.19 -33.82 14.69
CA ASP A 234 26.28 -33.37 13.79
C ASP A 234 26.39 -34.19 12.51
N ILE A 235 25.40 -35.02 12.17
CA ILE A 235 25.41 -35.94 11.05
C ILE A 235 24.32 -35.58 10.06
N PHE A 236 24.62 -35.62 8.77
CA PHE A 236 23.62 -35.43 7.70
C PHE A 236 23.21 -36.80 7.13
N LEU A 237 21.93 -37.02 6.97
CA LEU A 237 21.32 -38.26 6.47
C LEU A 237 20.56 -38.00 5.16
N PHE A 238 20.76 -38.89 4.18
CA PHE A 238 19.96 -38.94 2.95
C PHE A 238 19.35 -40.35 2.83
N GLU A 239 18.05 -40.45 2.75
CA GLU A 239 17.32 -41.73 2.74
C GLU A 239 17.81 -42.73 3.84
N GLY A 240 18.13 -42.21 5.02
CA GLY A 240 18.62 -42.99 6.14
C GLY A 240 20.10 -43.38 6.06
N LYS A 241 20.81 -43.01 5.01
CA LYS A 241 22.26 -43.26 4.88
C LYS A 241 23.07 -42.09 5.42
N ASN A 242 24.08 -42.37 6.20
CA ASN A 242 24.98 -41.37 6.78
C ASN A 242 25.88 -40.76 5.68
N LEU A 243 25.75 -39.48 5.43
CA LEU A 243 26.55 -38.72 4.47
C LEU A 243 27.80 -38.09 5.08
N GLY A 244 27.91 -38.12 6.40
CA GLY A 244 29.08 -37.60 7.14
C GLY A 244 28.72 -36.34 7.96
N SER A 245 29.71 -35.88 8.73
CA SER A 245 29.61 -34.72 9.62
C SER A 245 30.26 -33.44 9.06
N SER A 246 30.94 -33.52 7.95
CA SER A 246 31.64 -32.40 7.32
C SER A 246 30.84 -31.83 6.14
N LYS A 247 30.62 -30.52 6.13
CA LYS A 247 29.96 -29.81 5.01
C LYS A 247 30.64 -30.07 3.66
N THR A 248 31.96 -30.11 3.62
CA THR A 248 32.72 -30.34 2.39
C THR A 248 32.60 -31.79 1.86
N GLY A 249 32.51 -32.77 2.77
CA GLY A 249 32.28 -34.17 2.43
C GLY A 249 30.87 -34.41 1.94
N LEU A 250 29.90 -33.74 2.54
CA LEU A 250 28.50 -33.83 2.19
C LEU A 250 28.22 -33.32 0.77
N SER A 251 28.75 -32.15 0.39
CA SER A 251 28.58 -31.58 -0.94
C SER A 251 29.11 -32.52 -2.05
N LYS A 252 30.30 -33.10 -1.88
CA LYS A 252 30.84 -34.05 -2.85
C LYS A 252 30.00 -35.32 -3.01
N ARG A 253 29.35 -35.78 -1.93
CA ARG A 253 28.48 -36.96 -1.99
C ARG A 253 27.13 -36.65 -2.60
N LEU A 254 26.51 -35.45 -2.32
CA LEU A 254 25.30 -35.02 -2.96
C LEU A 254 25.46 -34.88 -4.48
N GLU A 255 26.60 -34.34 -4.94
CA GLU A 255 26.95 -34.30 -6.37
C GLU A 255 27.07 -35.68 -7.00
N GLN A 256 27.59 -36.66 -6.26
CA GLN A 256 27.70 -38.04 -6.74
C GLN A 256 26.37 -38.79 -6.80
N GLU A 257 25.44 -38.47 -5.91
CA GLU A 257 24.09 -39.09 -5.86
C GLU A 257 23.12 -38.36 -6.81
N GLY A 258 23.49 -37.26 -7.45
CA GLY A 258 22.69 -36.52 -8.44
C GLY A 258 21.61 -35.65 -7.85
N VAL A 259 21.79 -35.15 -6.63
CA VAL A 259 20.89 -34.26 -5.91
C VAL A 259 21.29 -32.79 -6.05
#